data_df401f0a81e7eef5cd2a136aeb21c9e6
#
_entry.id   df401f0a81e7eef5cd2a136aeb21c9e6
#
_cell.length_a   1.000
_cell.length_b   1.000
_cell.length_c   1.000
_cell.angle_alpha   90.00
_cell.angle_beta   90.00
_cell.angle_gamma   90.00
#
_symmetry.space_group_name_H-M   'P 1'
#
loop_
_entity.id
_entity.type
_entity.pdbx_description
1 polymer ?
#
loop_
_entity_poly.entity_id
_entity_poly.type
_entity_poly.pdbx_seq_one_letter_code
_entity_poly.pdbx_strand_id
1 'polypeptide(L)'
;EQSALILFLGEVETVKKTGKGDYHAVSLSGGKDSTAMLLMMIEKGMPVDGVFWADTGMEFPEMYRHIGKVDAYLFRERGLHIHVLRHPRGFEWLMFDEPKQKKSAVERRIRDGVPLCGNGWPGIRVRWCTGQLKTHLITKEVNRLKGECNAVSYVGIAHDEQERCKGERYPLVEWQVTEEQALRYCYGKGFDWGGLY
;
A
#
# COMPACT_ATOMS: atom_id res chain seq x y z
N GLU A 1 21.08 1.82 9.98
CA GLU A 1 20.98 1.73 8.50
C GLU A 1 19.55 1.78 7.98
N GLN A 2 18.56 1.16 8.67
CA GLN A 2 17.13 1.25 8.28
C GLN A 2 16.58 2.69 8.33
N SER A 3 17.03 3.50 9.28
CA SER A 3 16.59 4.90 9.43
C SER A 3 17.08 5.82 8.30
N ALA A 4 18.22 5.54 7.70
CA ALA A 4 18.81 6.38 6.66
C ALA A 4 18.11 6.22 5.29
N LEU A 5 17.58 5.02 4.99
CA LEU A 5 16.86 4.76 3.73
C LEU A 5 15.47 5.41 3.73
N ILE A 6 14.88 5.60 4.91
CA ILE A 6 13.54 6.18 5.10
C ILE A 6 13.55 7.71 4.97
N LEU A 7 14.71 8.36 5.17
CA LEU A 7 14.86 9.82 5.06
C LEU A 7 14.69 10.39 3.64
N PHE A 8 14.72 9.54 2.61
CA PHE A 8 14.50 9.94 1.21
C PHE A 8 13.04 9.83 0.77
N LEU A 9 12.19 9.12 1.52
CA LEU A 9 10.76 9.06 1.24
C LEU A 9 10.11 10.27 1.91
N GLY A 10 9.74 11.27 1.13
CA GLY A 10 9.23 12.56 1.62
C GLY A 10 8.11 12.40 2.65
N GLU A 11 8.14 13.24 3.69
CA GLU A 11 7.00 13.41 4.58
C GLU A 11 5.77 13.82 3.75
N VAL A 12 4.58 13.38 4.17
CA VAL A 12 3.31 13.67 3.48
C VAL A 12 3.10 15.18 3.39
N GLU A 13 3.69 15.83 2.39
CA GLU A 13 3.17 17.12 1.96
C GLU A 13 1.73 16.90 1.49
N THR A 14 0.82 17.69 2.00
CA THR A 14 -0.60 17.62 1.64
C THR A 14 -0.73 17.80 0.15
N VAL A 15 -0.97 16.72 -0.58
CA VAL A 15 -1.14 16.73 -2.03
C VAL A 15 -2.31 17.63 -2.36
N LYS A 16 -2.05 18.80 -2.91
CA LYS A 16 -3.10 19.72 -3.41
C LYS A 16 -3.07 19.70 -4.92
N LYS A 17 -4.12 19.23 -5.55
CA LYS A 17 -4.32 19.43 -6.99
C LYS A 17 -4.96 20.80 -7.21
N THR A 18 -4.27 21.68 -7.93
CA THR A 18 -4.74 23.03 -8.29
C THR A 18 -5.40 23.05 -9.67
N GLY A 19 -6.35 22.13 -9.97
CA GLY A 19 -6.97 22.09 -11.30
C GLY A 19 -8.27 21.28 -11.38
N LYS A 20 -9.16 21.66 -12.34
CA LYS A 20 -10.36 20.90 -12.69
C LYS A 20 -9.96 19.64 -13.46
N GLY A 21 -9.93 18.49 -12.83
CA GLY A 21 -9.67 17.19 -13.47
C GLY A 21 -9.60 16.08 -12.45
N ASP A 22 -9.61 14.83 -12.92
CA ASP A 22 -9.50 13.66 -12.08
C ASP A 22 -8.11 13.59 -11.43
N TYR A 23 -8.04 13.14 -10.17
CA TYR A 23 -6.81 12.82 -9.47
C TYR A 23 -6.57 11.32 -9.55
N HIS A 24 -5.46 10.91 -10.14
CA HIS A 24 -5.11 9.51 -10.38
C HIS A 24 -4.21 8.98 -9.27
N ALA A 25 -4.82 8.29 -8.30
CA ALA A 25 -4.18 7.73 -7.12
C ALA A 25 -3.81 6.27 -7.34
N VAL A 26 -2.55 5.91 -7.20
CA VAL A 26 -2.04 4.54 -7.34
C VAL A 26 -1.73 3.95 -5.98
N SER A 27 -2.38 2.83 -5.63
CA SER A 27 -2.07 2.06 -4.43
C SER A 27 -0.92 1.09 -4.71
N LEU A 28 0.24 1.37 -4.13
CA LEU A 28 1.44 0.53 -4.24
C LEU A 28 1.58 -0.34 -3.00
N SER A 29 1.46 -1.66 -3.11
CA SER A 29 1.73 -2.59 -2.00
C SER A 29 3.22 -2.96 -1.88
N GLY A 30 4.00 -2.70 -2.92
CA GLY A 30 5.39 -3.15 -3.07
C GLY A 30 5.52 -4.57 -3.63
N GLY A 31 4.43 -5.32 -3.75
CA GLY A 31 4.43 -6.64 -4.37
C GLY A 31 4.51 -6.57 -5.91
N LYS A 32 4.73 -7.71 -6.55
CA LYS A 32 4.95 -7.84 -7.99
C LYS A 32 3.86 -7.17 -8.85
N ASP A 33 2.58 -7.39 -8.49
CA ASP A 33 1.44 -6.91 -9.28
C ASP A 33 1.30 -5.39 -9.21
N SER A 34 1.37 -4.81 -8.01
CA SER A 34 1.29 -3.35 -7.85
C SER A 34 2.49 -2.62 -8.45
N THR A 35 3.67 -3.25 -8.42
CA THR A 35 4.88 -2.72 -9.07
C THR A 35 4.74 -2.79 -10.58
N ALA A 36 4.36 -3.94 -11.15
CA ALA A 36 4.13 -4.10 -12.58
C ALA A 36 3.08 -3.11 -13.09
N MET A 37 1.96 -2.98 -12.38
CA MET A 37 0.91 -2.02 -12.72
C MET A 37 1.46 -0.59 -12.83
N LEU A 38 2.17 -0.12 -11.80
CA LEU A 38 2.72 1.25 -11.79
C LEU A 38 3.69 1.47 -12.94
N LEU A 39 4.64 0.54 -13.16
CA LEU A 39 5.62 0.65 -14.24
C LEU A 39 4.94 0.67 -15.61
N MET A 40 3.97 -0.23 -15.85
CA MET A 40 3.21 -0.27 -17.10
C MET A 40 2.34 0.96 -17.32
N MET A 41 1.72 1.51 -16.26
CA MET A 41 0.98 2.78 -16.34
C MET A 41 1.90 3.92 -16.80
N ILE A 42 3.11 4.00 -16.24
CA ILE A 42 4.11 5.01 -16.60
C ILE A 42 4.51 4.85 -18.07
N GLU A 43 4.84 3.64 -18.52
CA GLU A 43 5.24 3.36 -19.92
C GLU A 43 4.12 3.64 -20.93
N LYS A 44 2.88 3.35 -20.57
CA LYS A 44 1.70 3.63 -21.42
C LYS A 44 1.28 5.11 -21.38
N GLY A 45 2.00 5.96 -20.68
CA GLY A 45 1.66 7.38 -20.56
C GLY A 45 0.37 7.66 -19.80
N MET A 46 -0.11 6.72 -18.99
CA MET A 46 -1.31 6.92 -18.19
C MET A 46 -1.09 8.00 -17.12
N PRO A 47 -2.14 8.73 -16.74
CA PRO A 47 -2.01 9.74 -15.69
C PRO A 47 -1.74 9.07 -14.34
N VAL A 48 -0.77 9.62 -13.61
CA VAL A 48 -0.43 9.27 -12.23
C VAL A 48 -0.16 10.59 -11.50
N ASP A 49 -1.02 10.94 -10.56
CA ASP A 49 -0.89 12.18 -9.77
C ASP A 49 -0.33 11.91 -8.37
N GLY A 50 -0.50 10.69 -7.85
CA GLY A 50 0.08 10.28 -6.57
C GLY A 50 0.20 8.77 -6.44
N VAL A 51 1.27 8.32 -5.81
CA VAL A 51 1.53 6.91 -5.50
C VAL A 51 1.61 6.76 -3.99
N PHE A 52 0.81 5.87 -3.41
CA PHE A 52 0.67 5.70 -1.97
C PHE A 52 1.11 4.31 -1.54
N TRP A 53 2.03 4.25 -0.60
CA TRP A 53 2.51 3.03 0.03
C TRP A 53 2.26 3.08 1.53
N ALA A 54 1.62 2.04 2.08
CA ALA A 54 1.37 1.91 3.50
C ALA A 54 2.50 1.10 4.16
N ASP A 55 3.35 1.80 4.91
CA ASP A 55 4.44 1.21 5.68
C ASP A 55 3.92 0.73 7.04
N THR A 56 4.00 -0.58 7.27
CA THR A 56 3.60 -1.19 8.53
C THR A 56 4.64 -1.04 9.65
N GLY A 57 5.88 -0.69 9.30
CA GLY A 57 7.05 -0.75 10.18
C GLY A 57 7.62 -2.16 10.38
N MET A 58 7.02 -3.19 9.74
CA MET A 58 7.38 -4.61 9.88
C MET A 58 7.59 -5.28 8.51
N GLU A 59 7.95 -4.51 7.51
CA GLU A 59 8.32 -5.06 6.20
C GLU A 59 9.77 -5.58 6.22
N PHE A 60 10.09 -6.56 5.36
CA PHE A 60 11.45 -7.04 5.20
C PHE A 60 12.38 -5.94 4.67
N PRO A 61 13.68 -5.94 5.03
CA PRO A 61 14.65 -4.96 4.51
C PRO A 61 14.69 -4.90 2.99
N GLU A 62 14.48 -6.05 2.32
CA GLU A 62 14.39 -6.16 0.86
C GLU A 62 13.23 -5.34 0.30
N MET A 63 12.08 -5.31 1.00
CA MET A 63 10.92 -4.52 0.60
C MET A 63 11.23 -3.01 0.66
N TYR A 64 11.89 -2.55 1.71
CA TYR A 64 12.30 -1.13 1.80
C TYR A 64 13.27 -0.76 0.68
N ARG A 65 14.24 -1.64 0.36
CA ARG A 65 15.15 -1.42 -0.78
C ARG A 65 14.40 -1.40 -2.11
N HIS A 66 13.42 -2.30 -2.28
CA HIS A 66 12.57 -2.33 -3.46
C HIS A 66 11.76 -1.05 -3.61
N ILE A 67 11.08 -0.59 -2.56
CA ILE A 67 10.32 0.67 -2.56
C ILE A 67 11.22 1.84 -2.91
N GLY A 68 12.45 1.91 -2.37
CA GLY A 68 13.43 2.92 -2.75
C GLY A 68 13.82 2.89 -4.24
N LYS A 69 13.97 1.70 -4.84
CA LYS A 69 14.20 1.55 -6.29
C LYS A 69 13.00 2.05 -7.11
N VAL A 70 11.77 1.72 -6.67
CA VAL A 70 10.54 2.16 -7.33
C VAL A 70 10.38 3.68 -7.23
N ASP A 71 10.67 4.27 -6.07
CA ASP A 71 10.63 5.72 -5.86
C ASP A 71 11.61 6.45 -6.78
N ALA A 72 12.86 5.97 -6.85
CA ALA A 72 13.86 6.55 -7.74
C ALA A 72 13.45 6.45 -9.23
N TYR A 73 12.83 5.35 -9.63
CA TYR A 73 12.28 5.19 -10.97
C TYR A 73 11.14 6.19 -11.21
N LEU A 74 10.17 6.28 -10.30
CA LEU A 74 9.03 7.17 -10.39
C LEU A 74 9.47 8.64 -10.49
N PHE A 75 10.44 9.04 -9.66
CA PHE A 75 10.99 10.39 -9.69
C PHE A 75 11.64 10.70 -11.04
N ARG A 76 12.45 9.79 -11.56
CA ARG A 76 13.11 9.96 -12.86
C ARG A 76 12.12 10.10 -14.02
N GLU A 77 11.06 9.29 -14.04
CA GLU A 77 10.11 9.24 -15.15
C GLU A 77 8.99 10.30 -15.06
N ARG A 78 8.64 10.74 -13.85
CA ARG A 78 7.46 11.58 -13.60
C ARG A 78 7.70 12.77 -12.67
N GLY A 79 8.86 12.87 -12.04
CA GLY A 79 9.15 13.90 -11.02
C GLY A 79 8.32 13.74 -9.75
N LEU A 80 7.79 12.53 -9.48
CA LEU A 80 6.95 12.24 -8.33
C LEU A 80 7.68 11.34 -7.35
N HIS A 81 7.37 11.48 -6.06
CA HIS A 81 7.79 10.58 -5.01
C HIS A 81 6.62 9.74 -4.48
N ILE A 82 6.93 8.60 -3.89
CA ILE A 82 5.96 7.75 -3.20
C ILE A 82 5.56 8.42 -1.88
N HIS A 83 4.25 8.60 -1.67
CA HIS A 83 3.69 9.03 -0.39
C HIS A 83 3.63 7.84 0.58
N VAL A 84 4.44 7.91 1.64
CA VAL A 84 4.49 6.86 2.68
C VAL A 84 3.44 7.13 3.74
N LEU A 85 2.49 6.23 3.88
CA LEU A 85 1.43 6.29 4.88
C LEU A 85 1.79 5.41 6.08
N ARG A 86 1.80 5.97 7.29
CA ARG A 86 2.10 5.25 8.54
C ARG A 86 0.98 5.41 9.53
N HIS A 87 0.72 4.33 10.27
CA HIS A 87 -0.17 4.43 11.43
C HIS A 87 0.55 5.19 12.57
N PRO A 88 -0.09 6.21 13.19
CA PRO A 88 0.58 7.09 14.15
C PRO A 88 1.12 6.38 15.40
N ARG A 89 0.54 5.22 15.74
CA ARG A 89 0.97 4.41 16.89
C ARG A 89 1.84 3.21 16.49
N GLY A 90 1.90 2.87 15.20
CA GLY A 90 2.69 1.77 14.68
C GLY A 90 2.17 0.36 14.99
N PHE A 91 2.93 -0.64 14.55
CA PHE A 91 2.58 -2.06 14.65
C PHE A 91 2.58 -2.55 16.11
N GLU A 92 3.65 -2.26 16.87
CA GLU A 92 3.82 -2.77 18.25
C GLU A 92 2.70 -2.32 19.16
N TRP A 93 2.33 -1.04 19.10
CA TRP A 93 1.23 -0.54 19.89
C TRP A 93 -0.10 -1.23 19.55
N LEU A 94 -0.39 -1.45 18.28
CA LEU A 94 -1.59 -2.18 17.86
C LEU A 94 -1.56 -3.61 18.34
N MET A 95 -0.38 -4.22 18.35
CA MET A 95 -0.19 -5.61 18.76
C MET A 95 -0.36 -5.82 20.26
N PHE A 96 0.17 -4.90 21.11
CA PHE A 96 0.28 -5.10 22.54
C PHE A 96 -0.64 -4.18 23.37
N ASP A 97 -0.79 -2.92 22.97
CA ASP A 97 -1.29 -1.86 23.85
C ASP A 97 -2.66 -1.30 23.45
N GLU A 98 -3.14 -1.52 22.23
CA GLU A 98 -4.41 -0.98 21.75
C GLU A 98 -5.59 -1.40 22.64
N PRO A 99 -6.26 -0.46 23.37
CA PRO A 99 -7.36 -0.81 24.26
C PRO A 99 -8.55 -1.40 23.52
N LYS A 100 -9.16 -2.46 24.04
CA LYS A 100 -10.38 -3.04 23.50
C LYS A 100 -11.60 -2.36 24.09
N GLN A 101 -12.32 -1.58 23.28
CA GLN A 101 -13.45 -0.76 23.72
C GLN A 101 -14.81 -1.45 23.48
N LYS A 102 -14.92 -2.32 22.48
CA LYS A 102 -16.19 -3.01 22.20
C LYS A 102 -16.55 -3.97 23.34
N LYS A 103 -17.73 -3.79 23.95
CA LYS A 103 -18.23 -4.59 25.07
C LYS A 103 -18.08 -6.10 24.80
N SER A 104 -18.53 -6.59 23.63
CA SER A 104 -18.41 -7.99 23.26
C SER A 104 -16.97 -8.51 23.16
N ALA A 105 -16.01 -7.65 22.77
CA ALA A 105 -14.61 -8.02 22.74
C ALA A 105 -14.00 -8.09 24.14
N VAL A 106 -14.40 -7.17 25.03
CA VAL A 106 -13.99 -7.14 26.44
C VAL A 106 -14.53 -8.37 27.16
N GLU A 107 -15.83 -8.65 27.08
CA GLU A 107 -16.48 -9.82 27.70
C GLU A 107 -15.84 -11.13 27.26
N ARG A 108 -15.58 -11.28 25.94
CA ARG A 108 -14.90 -12.47 25.42
C ARG A 108 -13.50 -12.63 26.01
N ARG A 109 -12.70 -11.55 26.08
CA ARG A 109 -11.35 -11.59 26.62
C ARG A 109 -11.31 -11.90 28.13
N ILE A 110 -12.26 -11.35 28.89
CA ILE A 110 -12.41 -11.69 30.31
C ILE A 110 -12.69 -13.19 30.47
N ARG A 111 -13.65 -13.73 29.69
CA ARG A 111 -14.00 -15.14 29.72
C ARG A 111 -12.82 -16.03 29.34
N ASP A 112 -12.05 -15.62 28.32
CA ASP A 112 -10.96 -16.43 27.76
C ASP A 112 -9.62 -16.18 28.52
N GLY A 113 -9.60 -15.33 29.56
CA GLY A 113 -8.42 -15.04 30.39
C GLY A 113 -7.28 -14.34 29.66
N VAL A 114 -7.57 -13.60 28.57
CA VAL A 114 -6.56 -12.88 27.76
C VAL A 114 -6.56 -11.38 28.07
N PRO A 115 -5.41 -10.67 27.86
CA PRO A 115 -5.29 -9.24 28.17
C PRO A 115 -6.36 -8.39 27.48
N LEU A 116 -6.84 -7.32 28.14
CA LEU A 116 -7.84 -6.38 27.62
C LEU A 116 -7.28 -5.38 26.60
N CYS A 117 -6.03 -5.49 26.25
CA CYS A 117 -5.35 -4.65 25.25
C CYS A 117 -4.67 -5.50 24.17
N GLY A 118 -4.24 -4.84 23.11
CA GLY A 118 -3.54 -5.42 21.98
C GLY A 118 -4.39 -6.35 21.10
N ASN A 119 -3.95 -6.54 19.87
CA ASN A 119 -4.57 -7.49 18.93
C ASN A 119 -3.92 -8.88 18.99
N GLY A 120 -2.76 -8.99 19.66
CA GLY A 120 -1.89 -10.15 19.62
C GLY A 120 -1.20 -10.32 18.25
N TRP A 121 -0.45 -11.41 18.08
CA TRP A 121 0.25 -11.67 16.82
C TRP A 121 -0.74 -11.87 15.67
N PRO A 122 -0.54 -11.21 14.50
CA PRO A 122 -1.43 -11.39 13.36
C PRO A 122 -1.27 -12.82 12.79
N GLY A 123 -2.37 -13.38 12.34
CA GLY A 123 -2.41 -14.71 11.76
C GLY A 123 -3.37 -14.77 10.57
N ILE A 124 -3.46 -15.94 9.93
CA ILE A 124 -4.28 -16.15 8.72
C ILE A 124 -5.74 -15.73 8.93
N ARG A 125 -6.30 -15.99 10.13
CA ARG A 125 -7.69 -15.65 10.47
C ARG A 125 -7.86 -14.27 11.10
N VAL A 126 -6.78 -13.68 11.62
CA VAL A 126 -6.82 -12.38 12.32
C VAL A 126 -5.83 -11.41 11.67
N ARG A 127 -6.22 -10.90 10.51
CA ARG A 127 -5.39 -10.04 9.66
C ARG A 127 -5.56 -8.55 9.98
N TRP A 128 -5.52 -8.18 11.27
CA TRP A 128 -5.66 -6.79 11.70
C TRP A 128 -4.57 -5.87 11.10
N CYS A 129 -3.37 -6.39 10.91
CA CYS A 129 -2.27 -5.63 10.30
C CYS A 129 -2.62 -5.17 8.88
N THR A 130 -3.22 -6.05 8.05
CA THR A 130 -3.68 -5.67 6.72
C THR A 130 -4.79 -4.62 6.81
N GLY A 131 -5.77 -4.81 7.70
CA GLY A 131 -6.89 -3.89 7.86
C GLY A 131 -6.45 -2.50 8.35
N GLN A 132 -5.76 -2.45 9.47
CA GLN A 132 -5.45 -1.19 10.16
C GLN A 132 -4.22 -0.48 9.62
N LEU A 133 -3.16 -1.22 9.24
CA LEU A 133 -1.89 -0.64 8.81
C LEU A 133 -1.76 -0.45 7.30
N LYS A 134 -2.60 -1.10 6.49
CA LYS A 134 -2.56 -0.96 5.02
C LYS A 134 -3.88 -0.43 4.48
N THR A 135 -4.93 -1.23 4.47
CA THR A 135 -6.19 -0.88 3.82
C THR A 135 -6.82 0.40 4.37
N HIS A 136 -6.89 0.54 5.70
CA HIS A 136 -7.49 1.73 6.32
C HIS A 136 -6.75 3.02 5.96
N LEU A 137 -5.42 3.00 5.96
CA LEU A 137 -4.61 4.18 5.63
C LEU A 137 -4.79 4.61 4.17
N ILE A 138 -4.71 3.67 3.24
CA ILE A 138 -4.94 3.93 1.80
C ILE A 138 -6.36 4.45 1.57
N THR A 139 -7.38 3.76 2.14
CA THR A 139 -8.78 4.17 1.98
C THR A 139 -9.04 5.56 2.56
N LYS A 140 -8.47 5.86 3.72
CA LYS A 140 -8.58 7.19 4.35
C LYS A 140 -8.02 8.28 3.44
N GLU A 141 -6.84 8.06 2.86
CA GLU A 141 -6.21 9.04 1.97
C GLU A 141 -6.98 9.19 0.66
N VAL A 142 -7.40 8.10 0.03
CA VAL A 142 -8.24 8.14 -1.19
C VAL A 142 -9.57 8.85 -0.93
N ASN A 143 -10.21 8.60 0.23
CA ASN A 143 -11.46 9.28 0.59
C ASN A 143 -11.25 10.78 0.86
N ARG A 144 -10.12 11.17 1.45
CA ARG A 144 -9.75 12.58 1.61
C ARG A 144 -9.64 13.24 0.23
N LEU A 145 -8.94 12.60 -0.70
CA LEU A 145 -8.80 13.09 -2.08
C LEU A 145 -10.16 13.18 -2.79
N LYS A 146 -11.04 12.19 -2.63
CA LYS A 146 -12.42 12.22 -3.17
C LYS A 146 -13.26 13.35 -2.61
N GLY A 147 -12.99 13.80 -1.38
CA GLY A 147 -13.64 14.99 -0.80
C GLY A 147 -13.15 16.31 -1.39
N GLU A 148 -11.96 16.33 -1.99
CA GLU A 148 -11.32 17.52 -2.56
C GLU A 148 -11.43 17.58 -4.09
N CYS A 149 -11.47 16.41 -4.76
CA CYS A 149 -11.51 16.28 -6.23
C CYS A 149 -12.14 14.94 -6.64
N ASN A 150 -12.38 14.75 -7.94
CA ASN A 150 -12.76 13.45 -8.46
C ASN A 150 -11.52 12.55 -8.48
N ALA A 151 -11.39 11.62 -7.52
CA ALA A 151 -10.23 10.74 -7.41
C ALA A 151 -10.52 9.36 -8.02
N VAL A 152 -9.68 8.95 -8.95
CA VAL A 152 -9.65 7.61 -9.57
C VAL A 152 -8.57 6.79 -8.86
N SER A 153 -8.96 5.68 -8.24
CA SER A 153 -8.03 4.79 -7.52
C SER A 153 -7.64 3.59 -8.39
N TYR A 154 -6.34 3.31 -8.48
CA TYR A 154 -5.78 2.16 -9.19
C TYR A 154 -5.17 1.17 -8.21
N VAL A 155 -5.50 -0.12 -8.37
CA VAL A 155 -5.04 -1.22 -7.51
C VAL A 155 -4.45 -2.34 -8.36
N GLY A 156 -3.29 -2.84 -7.98
CA GLY A 156 -2.59 -3.93 -8.65
C GLY A 156 -3.17 -5.29 -8.26
N ILE A 157 -4.18 -5.74 -9.00
CA ILE A 157 -4.70 -7.11 -8.97
C ILE A 157 -4.46 -7.71 -10.36
N ALA A 158 -3.84 -8.88 -10.41
CA ALA A 158 -3.57 -9.58 -11.66
C ALA A 158 -4.86 -10.18 -12.26
N HIS A 159 -4.83 -10.46 -13.57
CA HIS A 159 -6.00 -10.96 -14.29
C HIS A 159 -6.55 -12.30 -13.75
N ASP A 160 -5.66 -13.18 -13.33
CA ASP A 160 -5.98 -14.49 -12.73
C ASP A 160 -6.50 -14.41 -11.28
N GLU A 161 -6.52 -13.22 -10.67
CA GLU A 161 -7.14 -12.92 -9.37
C GLU A 161 -8.33 -11.94 -9.47
N GLN A 162 -8.96 -11.80 -10.62
CA GLN A 162 -10.00 -10.79 -10.89
C GLN A 162 -11.24 -10.88 -9.99
N GLU A 163 -11.50 -12.03 -9.37
CA GLU A 163 -12.60 -12.21 -8.39
C GLU A 163 -12.41 -11.36 -7.12
N ARG A 164 -11.19 -10.83 -6.89
CA ARG A 164 -10.88 -9.91 -5.78
C ARG A 164 -11.23 -8.45 -6.08
N CYS A 165 -11.57 -8.13 -7.33
CA CYS A 165 -11.89 -6.78 -7.77
C CYS A 165 -13.16 -6.24 -7.10
N LYS A 166 -13.16 -4.93 -6.76
CA LYS A 166 -14.28 -4.24 -6.14
C LYS A 166 -14.64 -2.97 -6.93
N GLY A 167 -14.53 -1.80 -6.35
CA GLY A 167 -14.96 -0.53 -6.96
C GLY A 167 -13.83 0.36 -7.50
N GLU A 168 -12.58 -0.13 -7.52
CA GLU A 168 -11.43 0.60 -8.03
C GLU A 168 -11.16 0.26 -9.50
N ARG A 169 -10.13 0.87 -10.09
CA ARG A 169 -9.62 0.52 -11.42
C ARG A 169 -8.49 -0.52 -11.29
N TYR A 170 -8.51 -1.52 -12.15
CA TYR A 170 -7.57 -2.65 -12.14
C TYR A 170 -6.88 -2.80 -13.49
N PRO A 171 -5.84 -2.00 -13.77
CA PRO A 171 -5.19 -1.98 -15.07
C PRO A 171 -4.67 -3.34 -15.54
N LEU A 172 -4.11 -4.16 -14.62
CA LEU A 172 -3.62 -5.50 -15.02
C LEU A 172 -4.74 -6.43 -15.48
N VAL A 173 -5.94 -6.32 -14.87
CA VAL A 173 -7.13 -7.07 -15.32
C VAL A 173 -7.56 -6.55 -16.69
N GLU A 174 -7.63 -5.23 -16.87
CA GLU A 174 -7.98 -4.59 -18.16
C GLU A 174 -7.02 -4.98 -19.28
N TRP A 175 -5.73 -5.17 -18.95
CA TRP A 175 -4.69 -5.58 -19.92
C TRP A 175 -4.49 -7.10 -19.98
N GLN A 176 -5.26 -7.88 -19.25
CA GLN A 176 -5.16 -9.35 -19.18
C GLN A 176 -3.76 -9.84 -18.77
N VAL A 177 -3.11 -9.12 -17.86
CA VAL A 177 -1.79 -9.46 -17.32
C VAL A 177 -1.93 -10.36 -16.10
N THR A 178 -1.39 -11.57 -16.19
CA THR A 178 -1.37 -12.56 -15.10
C THR A 178 -0.27 -12.28 -14.08
N GLU A 179 -0.36 -12.91 -12.88
CA GLU A 179 0.69 -12.83 -11.85
C GLU A 179 2.08 -13.19 -12.38
N GLU A 180 2.18 -14.26 -13.17
CA GLU A 180 3.45 -14.69 -13.75
C GLU A 180 4.00 -13.65 -14.73
N GLN A 181 3.14 -13.09 -15.58
CA GLN A 181 3.53 -12.06 -16.54
C GLN A 181 3.97 -10.79 -15.82
N ALA A 182 3.27 -10.39 -14.76
CA ALA A 182 3.64 -9.25 -13.93
C ALA A 182 5.03 -9.42 -13.30
N LEU A 183 5.32 -10.61 -12.74
CA LEU A 183 6.62 -10.92 -12.15
C LEU A 183 7.74 -10.89 -13.21
N ARG A 184 7.54 -11.57 -14.36
CA ARG A 184 8.51 -11.57 -15.48
C ARG A 184 8.79 -10.17 -15.99
N TYR A 185 7.74 -9.35 -16.11
CA TYR A 185 7.87 -7.96 -16.53
C TYR A 185 8.74 -7.16 -15.56
N CYS A 186 8.50 -7.30 -14.25
CA CYS A 186 9.30 -6.62 -13.23
C CYS A 186 10.77 -7.04 -13.28
N TYR A 187 11.06 -8.34 -13.39
CA TYR A 187 12.43 -8.82 -13.55
C TYR A 187 13.11 -8.27 -14.80
N GLY A 188 12.39 -8.22 -15.94
CA GLY A 188 12.89 -7.62 -17.16
C GLY A 188 13.22 -6.12 -17.03
N LYS A 189 12.63 -5.44 -16.06
CA LYS A 189 12.91 -4.04 -15.70
C LYS A 189 13.94 -3.86 -14.59
N GLY A 190 14.51 -4.96 -14.08
CA GLY A 190 15.52 -4.93 -13.01
C GLY A 190 14.96 -4.84 -11.59
N PHE A 191 13.68 -5.15 -11.38
CA PHE A 191 13.07 -5.22 -10.05
C PHE A 191 12.97 -6.67 -9.59
N ASP A 192 13.74 -7.05 -8.58
CA ASP A 192 13.98 -8.44 -8.15
C ASP A 192 13.67 -8.75 -6.69
N TRP A 193 13.25 -7.79 -5.89
CA TRP A 193 12.95 -7.90 -4.45
C TRP A 193 14.03 -8.60 -3.60
N GLY A 194 15.26 -8.76 -4.09
CA GLY A 194 16.35 -9.39 -3.33
C GLY A 194 16.07 -10.83 -2.89
N GLY A 195 15.28 -11.58 -3.68
CA GLY A 195 14.98 -12.99 -3.44
C GLY A 195 13.73 -13.27 -2.59
N LEU A 196 12.84 -12.29 -2.41
CA LEU A 196 11.53 -12.51 -1.76
C LEU A 196 10.51 -13.22 -2.69
N TYR A 197 10.77 -13.30 -4.00
CA TYR A 197 10.01 -14.04 -5.00
C TYR A 197 10.92 -14.98 -5.76
#